data_3d28c61d5a959cdb588344586945a891
#
_entry.id   3d28c61d5a959cdb588344586945a891
#
_cell.length_a   1.000
_cell.length_b   1.000
_cell.length_c   1.000
_cell.angle_alpha   90.00
_cell.angle_beta   90.00
_cell.angle_gamma   90.00
#
_symmetry.space_group_name_H-M   'P 1'
#
loop_
_entity.id
_entity.type
_entity.pdbx_description
1 polymer ?
#
loop_
_entity_poly.entity_id
_entity_poly.type
_entity_poly.pdbx_seq_one_letter_code
_entity_poly.pdbx_strand_id
1 'polypeptide(L)'
;MKKPHHCVCVALCLVLWAGTALAALPQDLPPGLNADVVERLSERVSAAPATPQAAAASARRWITLSRETADPRYLGRAQAALARWWGQADAPADLLVLQATVEQGRHEFSAARATLERALQTDPAQVQGWLTLATLERVAARYEAAEAACRNVARYGAGLYATACLLETRSLKGQHDAARNGFTALRQQVAGDAAQRAWIGSLLAESEERAGRDDAADAAYRLSLADVPDGYTALAYADQLLRRNRASAALDVLRHQPDSDSVLLRRAQALRLMGDAAWQPLVRDLEARFAANAARGEGLDAHARERALLALWLQGQPAAAWKAARTNLALQKEPLDWWLALQTSELSGDAAAHQAVRQALQQTGLQDLRLARWQTRGAQ
;
A
#
# COMPACT_ATOMS: atom_id res chain seq x y z
N MET A 1 37.96 18.05 15.78
CA MET A 1 37.76 17.12 14.66
C MET A 1 36.65 16.17 15.05
N LYS A 2 35.40 16.49 14.68
CA LYS A 2 34.21 15.64 14.94
C LYS A 2 33.98 14.75 13.73
N LYS A 3 33.99 13.42 13.94
CA LYS A 3 33.66 12.44 12.90
C LYS A 3 32.17 12.57 12.52
N PRO A 4 31.81 12.53 11.25
CA PRO A 4 30.40 12.52 10.86
C PRO A 4 29.80 11.15 11.17
N HIS A 5 28.73 11.12 11.95
CA HIS A 5 27.87 9.94 12.11
C HIS A 5 27.13 9.72 10.78
N HIS A 6 27.44 8.61 10.13
CA HIS A 6 26.71 8.17 8.95
C HIS A 6 25.31 7.73 9.40
N CYS A 7 24.35 8.60 9.22
CA CYS A 7 22.93 8.28 9.34
C CYS A 7 22.55 7.40 8.15
N VAL A 8 22.46 6.08 8.37
CA VAL A 8 21.92 5.15 7.39
C VAL A 8 20.40 5.32 7.42
N CYS A 9 19.91 6.28 6.64
CA CYS A 9 18.50 6.42 6.35
C CYS A 9 18.05 5.23 5.51
N VAL A 10 17.45 4.22 6.15
CA VAL A 10 16.64 3.24 5.43
C VAL A 10 15.29 3.91 5.20
N ALA A 11 15.28 4.78 4.22
CA ALA A 11 14.06 5.25 3.62
C ALA A 11 13.30 4.06 3.03
N LEU A 12 12.01 4.22 2.83
CA LEU A 12 11.23 3.44 1.85
C LEU A 12 11.83 3.64 0.43
N CYS A 13 13.13 3.76 0.33
CA CYS A 13 13.86 3.93 -0.89
C CYS A 13 14.59 2.64 -1.19
N LEU A 14 14.28 2.08 -2.32
CA LEU A 14 15.09 1.17 -3.08
C LEU A 14 16.55 1.64 -3.04
N VAL A 15 17.37 1.05 -2.18
CA VAL A 15 18.80 1.06 -2.41
C VAL A 15 19.07 -0.14 -3.32
N LEU A 16 19.12 0.14 -4.61
CA LEU A 16 19.67 -0.77 -5.61
C LEU A 16 21.15 -0.98 -5.31
N TRP A 17 21.46 -2.11 -4.72
CA TRP A 17 22.74 -2.73 -4.97
C TRP A 17 22.56 -3.60 -6.22
N ALA A 18 23.09 -3.14 -7.34
CA ALA A 18 23.29 -3.96 -8.54
C ALA A 18 24.37 -5.02 -8.21
N GLY A 19 23.94 -6.08 -7.61
CA GLY A 19 24.64 -7.34 -7.52
C GLY A 19 23.78 -8.34 -8.27
N THR A 20 24.21 -8.75 -9.45
CA THR A 20 23.64 -9.84 -10.23
C THR A 20 23.76 -11.16 -9.48
N ALA A 21 22.85 -11.37 -8.53
CA ALA A 21 22.49 -12.69 -8.09
C ALA A 21 21.08 -12.91 -8.67
N LEU A 22 21.02 -13.54 -9.84
CA LEU A 22 19.83 -14.26 -10.29
C LEU A 22 19.53 -15.26 -9.16
N ALA A 23 18.68 -14.88 -8.22
CA ALA A 23 17.99 -15.83 -7.38
C ALA A 23 17.10 -16.61 -8.35
N ALA A 24 17.49 -17.86 -8.64
CA ALA A 24 16.65 -18.77 -9.40
C ALA A 24 15.27 -18.77 -8.73
N LEU A 25 14.24 -18.38 -9.49
CA LEU A 25 12.86 -18.65 -9.13
C LEU A 25 12.75 -20.14 -8.76
N PRO A 26 11.92 -20.51 -7.79
CA PRO A 26 11.70 -21.91 -7.49
C PRO A 26 11.32 -22.63 -8.78
N GLN A 27 12.15 -23.56 -9.21
CA GLN A 27 11.86 -24.42 -10.35
C GLN A 27 10.54 -25.15 -10.07
N ASP A 28 9.78 -25.39 -11.12
CA ASP A 28 8.52 -26.12 -11.10
C ASP A 28 8.59 -27.32 -10.16
N LEU A 29 7.56 -27.47 -9.32
CA LEU A 29 7.46 -28.60 -8.39
C LEU A 29 7.53 -29.89 -9.18
N PRO A 30 8.36 -30.88 -8.77
CA PRO A 30 8.45 -32.14 -9.46
C PRO A 30 7.09 -32.86 -9.52
N PRO A 31 6.77 -33.52 -10.64
CA PRO A 31 5.50 -34.23 -10.78
C PRO A 31 5.36 -35.26 -9.68
N GLY A 32 4.25 -35.25 -8.93
CA GLY A 32 3.95 -36.19 -7.84
C GLY A 32 3.90 -35.59 -6.44
N LEU A 33 3.98 -34.26 -6.30
CA LEU A 33 3.74 -33.61 -5.01
C LEU A 33 2.23 -33.46 -4.76
N ASN A 34 1.80 -33.87 -3.54
CA ASN A 34 0.43 -33.71 -3.08
C ASN A 34 0.00 -32.24 -3.24
N ALA A 35 -1.22 -32.02 -3.74
CA ALA A 35 -1.82 -30.69 -3.88
C ALA A 35 -1.88 -29.91 -2.55
N ASP A 36 -1.68 -30.57 -1.43
CA ASP A 36 -1.68 -30.02 -0.07
C ASP A 36 -0.33 -29.42 0.36
N VAL A 37 0.74 -29.56 -0.43
CA VAL A 37 2.05 -28.99 -0.09
C VAL A 37 2.11 -27.54 -0.53
N VAL A 38 1.84 -26.63 0.39
CA VAL A 38 1.83 -25.18 0.15
C VAL A 38 3.25 -24.61 0.04
N GLU A 39 4.22 -25.17 0.78
CA GLU A 39 5.63 -24.76 0.73
C GLU A 39 6.51 -25.91 1.32
N ARG A 40 7.67 -26.16 0.71
CA ARG A 40 8.73 -26.95 1.33
C ARG A 40 9.77 -26.01 1.90
N LEU A 41 9.86 -25.95 3.22
CA LEU A 41 10.99 -25.30 3.87
C LEU A 41 12.23 -26.19 3.66
N SER A 42 13.37 -25.57 3.29
CA SER A 42 14.65 -26.30 3.33
C SER A 42 14.91 -26.76 4.76
N GLU A 43 15.47 -27.96 4.95
CA GLU A 43 15.82 -28.51 6.27
C GLU A 43 16.74 -27.61 7.12
N ARG A 44 17.40 -26.64 6.52
CA ARG A 44 18.10 -25.57 7.22
C ARG A 44 17.10 -24.47 7.61
N VAL A 45 16.35 -24.69 8.66
CA VAL A 45 15.77 -23.58 9.42
C VAL A 45 16.96 -22.77 9.92
N SER A 46 17.20 -21.64 9.31
CA SER A 46 18.24 -20.71 9.81
C SER A 46 17.92 -20.41 11.27
N ALA A 47 18.88 -20.64 12.16
CA ALA A 47 18.67 -20.36 13.58
C ALA A 47 18.13 -18.93 13.75
N ALA A 48 17.16 -18.77 14.66
CA ALA A 48 16.60 -17.44 14.93
C ALA A 48 17.74 -16.45 15.24
N PRO A 49 17.69 -15.22 14.74
CA PRO A 49 18.75 -14.24 14.97
C PRO A 49 18.99 -14.05 16.47
N ALA A 50 20.26 -14.13 16.88
CA ALA A 50 20.63 -14.05 18.31
C ALA A 50 20.76 -12.60 18.81
N THR A 51 20.97 -11.63 17.91
CA THR A 51 21.17 -10.22 18.25
C THR A 51 20.12 -9.32 17.61
N PRO A 52 19.79 -8.17 18.23
CA PRO A 52 18.84 -7.21 17.65
C PRO A 52 19.23 -6.77 16.23
N GLN A 53 20.51 -6.55 15.96
CA GLN A 53 21.03 -6.12 14.66
C GLN A 53 20.80 -7.17 13.57
N ALA A 54 21.07 -8.44 13.88
CA ALA A 54 20.83 -9.56 12.96
C ALA A 54 19.34 -9.76 12.71
N ALA A 55 18.50 -9.61 13.74
CA ALA A 55 17.04 -9.67 13.62
C ALA A 55 16.51 -8.53 12.73
N ALA A 56 16.98 -7.30 12.95
CA ALA A 56 16.60 -6.15 12.13
C ALA A 56 17.01 -6.35 10.66
N ALA A 57 18.22 -6.81 10.39
CA ALA A 57 18.68 -7.06 9.02
C ALA A 57 17.83 -8.14 8.32
N SER A 58 17.56 -9.25 9.02
CA SER A 58 16.73 -10.34 8.50
C SER A 58 15.29 -9.88 8.25
N ALA A 59 14.67 -9.18 9.20
CA ALA A 59 13.29 -8.68 9.06
C ALA A 59 13.17 -7.68 7.89
N ARG A 60 14.12 -6.74 7.75
CA ARG A 60 14.14 -5.80 6.61
C ARG A 60 14.19 -6.53 5.28
N ARG A 61 15.05 -7.56 5.16
CA ARG A 61 15.15 -8.38 3.95
C ARG A 61 13.80 -9.01 3.59
N TRP A 62 13.12 -9.62 4.56
CA TRP A 62 11.85 -10.29 4.32
C TRP A 62 10.71 -9.30 4.01
N ILE A 63 10.69 -8.14 4.66
CA ILE A 63 9.75 -7.06 4.34
C ILE A 63 9.96 -6.56 2.91
N THR A 64 11.21 -6.40 2.48
CA THR A 64 11.56 -6.00 1.11
C THR A 64 11.06 -7.04 0.10
N LEU A 65 11.36 -8.32 0.33
CA LEU A 65 10.89 -9.41 -0.54
C LEU A 65 9.35 -9.48 -0.61
N SER A 66 8.66 -9.27 0.51
CA SER A 66 7.19 -9.21 0.50
C SER A 66 6.66 -8.11 -0.42
N ARG A 67 7.31 -6.96 -0.45
CA ARG A 67 6.92 -5.84 -1.33
C ARG A 67 7.26 -6.11 -2.80
N GLU A 68 8.45 -6.62 -3.07
CA GLU A 68 8.92 -6.90 -4.44
C GLU A 68 8.13 -8.01 -5.13
N THR A 69 7.76 -9.04 -4.36
CA THR A 69 7.04 -10.22 -4.90
C THR A 69 5.53 -10.17 -4.70
N ALA A 70 5.04 -9.20 -3.91
CA ALA A 70 3.67 -9.13 -3.42
C ALA A 70 3.21 -10.41 -2.69
N ASP A 71 4.15 -11.15 -2.08
CA ASP A 71 3.89 -12.39 -1.35
C ASP A 71 3.85 -12.15 0.17
N PRO A 72 2.65 -12.21 0.81
CA PRO A 72 2.50 -11.94 2.23
C PRO A 72 3.19 -12.97 3.14
N ARG A 73 3.55 -14.16 2.63
CA ARG A 73 4.26 -15.19 3.40
C ARG A 73 5.60 -14.69 3.94
N TYR A 74 6.25 -13.75 3.23
CA TYR A 74 7.49 -13.13 3.69
C TYR A 74 7.28 -12.25 4.94
N LEU A 75 6.09 -11.72 5.19
CA LEU A 75 5.78 -11.04 6.45
C LEU A 75 5.81 -12.02 7.64
N GLY A 76 5.39 -13.28 7.42
CA GLY A 76 5.54 -14.34 8.41
C GLY A 76 7.00 -14.65 8.74
N ARG A 77 7.88 -14.63 7.73
CA ARG A 77 9.33 -14.79 7.93
C ARG A 77 9.96 -13.59 8.62
N ALA A 78 9.48 -12.37 8.33
CA ALA A 78 9.91 -11.17 9.05
C ALA A 78 9.52 -11.24 10.53
N GLN A 79 8.29 -11.67 10.85
CA GLN A 79 7.86 -11.90 12.23
C GLN A 79 8.70 -12.96 12.92
N ALA A 80 8.99 -14.09 12.25
CA ALA A 80 9.85 -15.13 12.80
C ALA A 80 11.26 -14.62 13.11
N ALA A 81 11.82 -13.74 12.27
CA ALA A 81 13.10 -13.10 12.54
C ALA A 81 13.07 -12.18 13.77
N LEU A 82 11.92 -11.60 14.09
CA LEU A 82 11.70 -10.73 15.24
C LEU A 82 11.18 -11.48 16.48
N ALA A 83 10.93 -12.81 16.41
CA ALA A 83 10.17 -13.56 17.40
C ALA A 83 10.63 -13.37 18.84
N ARG A 84 11.95 -13.26 19.09
CA ARG A 84 12.51 -13.05 20.42
C ARG A 84 12.09 -11.71 21.05
N TRP A 85 11.84 -10.68 20.24
CA TRP A 85 11.48 -9.32 20.67
C TRP A 85 10.02 -8.99 20.38
N TRP A 86 9.31 -9.88 19.69
CA TRP A 86 7.92 -9.65 19.29
C TRP A 86 7.03 -9.49 20.52
N GLY A 87 6.38 -8.33 20.63
CA GLY A 87 5.48 -8.01 21.74
C GLY A 87 6.17 -7.72 23.07
N GLN A 88 7.51 -7.76 23.16
CA GLN A 88 8.23 -7.45 24.38
C GLN A 88 8.19 -5.94 24.65
N ALA A 89 8.00 -5.58 25.93
CA ALA A 89 7.88 -4.18 26.35
C ALA A 89 9.22 -3.43 26.24
N ASP A 90 10.34 -4.14 26.43
CA ASP A 90 11.72 -3.65 26.43
C ASP A 90 12.45 -3.87 25.07
N ALA A 91 11.71 -4.23 24.02
CA ALA A 91 12.31 -4.41 22.70
C ALA A 91 12.90 -3.08 22.20
N PRO A 92 14.09 -3.14 21.54
CA PRO A 92 14.69 -1.96 20.91
C PRO A 92 13.75 -1.25 19.95
N ALA A 93 13.76 0.09 19.93
CA ALA A 93 12.82 0.90 19.15
C ALA A 93 12.86 0.59 17.65
N ASP A 94 14.03 0.28 17.08
CA ASP A 94 14.18 -0.11 15.67
C ASP A 94 13.49 -1.46 15.36
N LEU A 95 13.47 -2.41 16.30
CA LEU A 95 12.75 -3.67 16.16
C LEU A 95 11.23 -3.48 16.31
N LEU A 96 10.80 -2.59 17.20
CA LEU A 96 9.39 -2.21 17.32
C LEU A 96 8.88 -1.56 16.03
N VAL A 97 9.67 -0.70 15.38
CA VAL A 97 9.30 -0.11 14.07
C VAL A 97 9.17 -1.19 13.00
N LEU A 98 10.04 -2.20 12.98
CA LEU A 98 9.93 -3.34 12.06
C LEU A 98 8.72 -4.23 12.38
N GLN A 99 8.43 -4.48 13.66
CA GLN A 99 7.21 -5.18 14.07
C GLN A 99 5.98 -4.44 13.56
N ALA A 100 5.88 -3.14 13.80
CA ALA A 100 4.77 -2.31 13.32
C ALA A 100 4.64 -2.33 11.78
N THR A 101 5.76 -2.41 11.06
CA THR A 101 5.74 -2.54 9.60
C THR A 101 5.14 -3.89 9.15
N VAL A 102 5.43 -4.97 9.88
CA VAL A 102 4.81 -6.29 9.62
C VAL A 102 3.32 -6.26 9.95
N GLU A 103 2.95 -5.71 11.11
CA GLU A 103 1.56 -5.54 11.54
C GLU A 103 0.76 -4.71 10.52
N GLN A 104 1.32 -3.59 10.04
CA GLN A 104 0.74 -2.79 8.96
C GLN A 104 0.52 -3.60 7.69
N GLY A 105 1.52 -4.38 7.27
CA GLY A 105 1.43 -5.21 6.06
C GLY A 105 0.38 -6.33 6.16
N ARG A 106 -0.06 -6.66 7.37
CA ARG A 106 -1.14 -7.59 7.65
C ARG A 106 -2.48 -6.92 7.91
N HIS A 107 -2.58 -5.61 7.70
CA HIS A 107 -3.75 -4.79 8.03
C HIS A 107 -4.13 -4.76 9.52
N GLU A 108 -3.21 -5.10 10.41
CA GLU A 108 -3.35 -5.01 11.87
C GLU A 108 -3.06 -3.56 12.34
N PHE A 109 -3.74 -2.58 11.75
CA PHE A 109 -3.41 -1.16 11.87
C PHE A 109 -3.45 -0.63 13.31
N SER A 110 -4.37 -1.13 14.14
CA SER A 110 -4.44 -0.74 15.55
C SER A 110 -3.23 -1.24 16.35
N ALA A 111 -2.80 -2.47 16.10
CA ALA A 111 -1.59 -3.04 16.70
C ALA A 111 -0.34 -2.29 16.24
N ALA A 112 -0.20 -2.06 14.94
CA ALA A 112 0.90 -1.31 14.36
C ALA A 112 1.03 0.09 14.97
N ARG A 113 -0.08 0.79 15.15
CA ARG A 113 -0.11 2.11 15.79
C ARG A 113 0.39 2.05 17.23
N ALA A 114 -0.14 1.13 18.04
CA ALA A 114 0.27 0.98 19.45
C ALA A 114 1.75 0.60 19.57
N THR A 115 2.24 -0.25 18.67
CA THR A 115 3.67 -0.63 18.60
C THR A 115 4.55 0.55 18.25
N LEU A 116 4.14 1.41 17.29
CA LEU A 116 4.87 2.63 16.93
C LEU A 116 4.87 3.65 18.07
N GLU A 117 3.76 3.85 18.76
CA GLU A 117 3.68 4.74 19.91
C GLU A 117 4.69 4.34 21.00
N ARG A 118 4.82 3.04 21.27
CA ARG A 118 5.86 2.53 22.18
C ARG A 118 7.27 2.77 21.66
N ALA A 119 7.52 2.48 20.38
CA ALA A 119 8.83 2.72 19.78
C ALA A 119 9.26 4.19 19.89
N LEU A 120 8.35 5.11 19.63
CA LEU A 120 8.58 6.56 19.65
C LEU A 120 8.64 7.16 21.05
N GLN A 121 8.05 6.49 22.07
CA GLN A 121 8.27 6.82 23.48
C GLN A 121 9.68 6.41 23.92
N THR A 122 10.19 5.26 23.46
CA THR A 122 11.51 4.76 23.78
C THR A 122 12.60 5.57 23.08
N ASP A 123 12.42 5.86 21.79
CA ASP A 123 13.34 6.67 20.99
C ASP A 123 12.57 7.63 20.07
N PRO A 124 12.35 8.87 20.53
CA PRO A 124 11.67 9.89 19.73
C PRO A 124 12.39 10.28 18.43
N ALA A 125 13.67 9.92 18.27
CA ALA A 125 14.45 10.24 17.07
C ALA A 125 14.28 9.20 15.94
N GLN A 126 13.43 8.20 16.11
CA GLN A 126 13.12 7.18 15.11
C GLN A 126 12.31 7.77 13.93
N VAL A 127 13.03 8.35 12.96
CA VAL A 127 12.44 8.97 11.76
C VAL A 127 11.51 8.00 11.02
N GLN A 128 11.94 6.74 10.84
CA GLN A 128 11.13 5.73 10.16
C GLN A 128 9.84 5.43 10.94
N GLY A 129 9.89 5.44 12.26
CA GLY A 129 8.70 5.29 13.11
C GLY A 129 7.68 6.39 12.86
N TRP A 130 8.11 7.64 12.80
CA TRP A 130 7.24 8.77 12.50
C TRP A 130 6.65 8.72 11.08
N LEU A 131 7.44 8.31 10.07
CA LEU A 131 6.94 8.13 8.70
C LEU A 131 5.87 7.03 8.62
N THR A 132 6.11 5.90 9.28
CA THR A 132 5.15 4.81 9.32
C THR A 132 3.89 5.21 10.07
N LEU A 133 4.02 5.95 11.19
CA LEU A 133 2.86 6.48 11.92
C LEU A 133 2.06 7.47 11.06
N ALA A 134 2.73 8.37 10.34
CA ALA A 134 2.04 9.30 9.43
C ALA A 134 1.24 8.55 8.37
N THR A 135 1.78 7.46 7.81
CA THR A 135 1.07 6.61 6.86
C THR A 135 -0.17 5.97 7.49
N LEU A 136 -0.05 5.38 8.69
CA LEU A 136 -1.19 4.81 9.40
C LEU A 136 -2.28 5.85 9.73
N GLU A 137 -1.87 7.06 10.09
CA GLU A 137 -2.81 8.15 10.36
C GLU A 137 -3.54 8.59 9.07
N ARG A 138 -2.85 8.63 7.91
CA ARG A 138 -3.50 8.89 6.61
C ARG A 138 -4.47 7.77 6.22
N VAL A 139 -4.05 6.51 6.37
CA VAL A 139 -4.92 5.33 6.11
C VAL A 139 -6.17 5.35 6.99
N ALA A 140 -6.08 5.89 8.20
CA ALA A 140 -7.22 6.07 9.10
C ALA A 140 -8.01 7.37 8.87
N ALA A 141 -7.65 8.19 7.87
CA ALA A 141 -8.18 9.53 7.59
C ALA A 141 -8.03 10.51 8.76
N ARG A 142 -6.98 10.37 9.57
CA ARG A 142 -6.63 11.28 10.68
C ARG A 142 -5.52 12.24 10.25
N TYR A 143 -5.84 13.16 9.34
CA TYR A 143 -4.87 13.98 8.63
C TYR A 143 -4.10 14.94 9.53
N GLU A 144 -4.70 15.49 10.58
CA GLU A 144 -4.02 16.34 11.56
C GLU A 144 -2.95 15.56 12.34
N ALA A 145 -3.24 14.33 12.72
CA ALA A 145 -2.27 13.44 13.37
C ALA A 145 -1.14 13.05 12.40
N ALA A 146 -1.48 12.79 11.13
CA ALA A 146 -0.48 12.53 10.09
C ALA A 146 0.47 13.74 9.90
N GLU A 147 -0.06 14.96 9.83
CA GLU A 147 0.78 16.16 9.75
C GLU A 147 1.66 16.35 11.00
N ALA A 148 1.15 16.02 12.19
CA ALA A 148 1.94 16.08 13.42
C ALA A 148 3.10 15.08 13.37
N ALA A 149 2.87 13.86 12.88
CA ALA A 149 3.93 12.86 12.67
C ALA A 149 4.95 13.35 11.61
N CYS A 150 4.50 13.93 10.48
CA CYS A 150 5.40 14.50 9.46
C CYS A 150 6.26 15.64 10.01
N ARG A 151 5.73 16.48 10.92
CA ARG A 151 6.53 17.52 11.60
C ARG A 151 7.64 16.95 12.48
N ASN A 152 7.39 15.80 13.13
CA ASN A 152 8.43 15.11 13.88
C ASN A 152 9.50 14.52 12.95
N VAL A 153 9.15 14.03 11.76
CA VAL A 153 10.15 13.66 10.73
C VAL A 153 11.09 14.83 10.43
N ALA A 154 10.55 16.05 10.27
CA ALA A 154 11.35 17.25 10.06
C ALA A 154 12.25 17.57 11.25
N ARG A 155 11.71 17.46 12.46
CA ARG A 155 12.42 17.75 13.72
C ARG A 155 13.66 16.89 13.90
N TYR A 156 13.62 15.65 13.45
CA TYR A 156 14.70 14.68 13.61
C TYR A 156 15.58 14.50 12.36
N GLY A 157 15.49 15.41 11.38
CA GLY A 157 16.54 15.63 10.39
C GLY A 157 16.30 15.01 9.00
N ALA A 158 15.11 14.57 8.65
CA ALA A 158 14.83 13.98 7.35
C ALA A 158 14.02 14.93 6.43
N GLY A 159 14.57 16.11 6.11
CA GLY A 159 13.86 17.20 5.44
C GLY A 159 13.12 16.82 4.15
N LEU A 160 13.74 16.04 3.26
CA LEU A 160 13.10 15.54 2.03
C LEU A 160 11.84 14.73 2.34
N TYR A 161 11.97 13.74 3.22
CA TYR A 161 10.86 12.85 3.59
C TYR A 161 9.77 13.57 4.37
N ALA A 162 10.16 14.51 5.23
CA ALA A 162 9.22 15.36 5.97
C ALA A 162 8.39 16.22 5.02
N THR A 163 9.03 16.85 4.05
CA THR A 163 8.36 17.69 3.05
C THR A 163 7.41 16.84 2.21
N ALA A 164 7.84 15.69 1.68
CA ALA A 164 6.98 14.80 0.91
C ALA A 164 5.77 14.31 1.74
N CYS A 165 5.99 13.90 2.99
CA CYS A 165 4.96 13.49 3.94
C CYS A 165 3.90 14.59 4.16
N LEU A 166 4.34 15.84 4.37
CA LEU A 166 3.43 16.99 4.55
C LEU A 166 2.66 17.30 3.26
N LEU A 167 3.32 17.27 2.10
CA LEU A 167 2.67 17.56 0.81
C LEU A 167 1.61 16.51 0.48
N GLU A 168 1.90 15.23 0.72
CA GLU A 168 0.94 14.14 0.54
C GLU A 168 -0.30 14.34 1.42
N THR A 169 -0.10 14.61 2.71
CA THR A 169 -1.21 14.83 3.64
C THR A 169 -2.03 16.08 3.29
N ARG A 170 -1.36 17.16 2.89
CA ARG A 170 -2.01 18.41 2.45
C ARG A 170 -2.79 18.23 1.15
N SER A 171 -2.29 17.40 0.23
CA SER A 171 -3.02 17.03 -0.98
C SER A 171 -4.35 16.32 -0.65
N LEU A 172 -4.37 15.42 0.35
CA LEU A 172 -5.61 14.79 0.83
C LEU A 172 -6.59 15.81 1.43
N LYS A 173 -6.09 16.95 1.95
CA LYS A 173 -6.89 18.06 2.49
C LYS A 173 -7.22 19.14 1.44
N GLY A 174 -7.00 18.87 0.14
CA GLY A 174 -7.38 19.76 -0.96
C GLY A 174 -6.33 20.82 -1.34
N GLN A 175 -5.15 20.84 -0.71
CA GLN A 175 -4.08 21.78 -1.08
C GLN A 175 -3.31 21.27 -2.31
N HIS A 176 -4.03 20.96 -3.39
CA HIS A 176 -3.48 20.26 -4.56
C HIS A 176 -2.42 21.07 -5.31
N ASP A 177 -2.58 22.39 -5.44
CA ASP A 177 -1.60 23.23 -6.15
C ASP A 177 -0.31 23.39 -5.35
N ALA A 178 -0.40 23.55 -4.04
CA ALA A 178 0.76 23.56 -3.17
C ALA A 178 1.50 22.21 -3.20
N ALA A 179 0.77 21.09 -3.21
CA ALA A 179 1.34 19.76 -3.34
C ALA A 179 2.05 19.57 -4.69
N ARG A 180 1.42 19.96 -5.81
CA ARG A 180 2.03 19.91 -7.16
C ARG A 180 3.36 20.66 -7.18
N ASN A 181 3.36 21.93 -6.75
CA ASN A 181 4.54 22.78 -6.77
C ASN A 181 5.65 22.20 -5.88
N GLY A 182 5.29 21.74 -4.69
CA GLY A 182 6.23 21.13 -3.76
C GLY A 182 6.83 19.82 -4.28
N PHE A 183 6.03 18.89 -4.80
CA PHE A 183 6.54 17.64 -5.37
C PHE A 183 7.39 17.87 -6.62
N THR A 184 7.03 18.84 -7.47
CA THR A 184 7.83 19.24 -8.63
C THR A 184 9.21 19.73 -8.20
N ALA A 185 9.27 20.62 -7.19
CA ALA A 185 10.52 21.12 -6.64
C ALA A 185 11.36 20.01 -6.00
N LEU A 186 10.72 19.12 -5.20
CA LEU A 186 11.42 17.96 -4.60
C LEU A 186 12.02 17.05 -5.67
N ARG A 187 11.27 16.75 -6.74
CA ARG A 187 11.75 15.90 -7.81
C ARG A 187 12.98 16.50 -8.54
N GLN A 188 13.01 17.83 -8.70
CA GLN A 188 14.18 18.54 -9.21
C GLN A 188 15.38 18.48 -8.24
N GLN A 189 15.13 18.61 -6.94
CA GLN A 189 16.17 18.53 -5.91
C GLN A 189 16.88 17.17 -5.88
N VAL A 190 16.17 16.08 -6.19
CA VAL A 190 16.70 14.71 -6.21
C VAL A 190 17.04 14.21 -7.63
N ALA A 191 17.35 15.12 -8.55
CA ALA A 191 17.57 14.80 -9.97
C ALA A 191 18.61 13.68 -10.21
N GLY A 192 19.59 13.52 -9.33
CA GLY A 192 20.61 12.47 -9.38
C GLY A 192 20.18 11.10 -8.86
N ASP A 193 19.03 10.97 -8.18
CA ASP A 193 18.57 9.72 -7.55
C ASP A 193 17.28 9.24 -8.19
N ALA A 194 17.37 8.21 -9.04
CA ALA A 194 16.23 7.66 -9.78
C ALA A 194 15.15 7.09 -8.85
N ALA A 195 15.53 6.44 -7.76
CA ALA A 195 14.58 5.86 -6.81
C ALA A 195 13.77 6.94 -6.08
N GLN A 196 14.43 8.02 -5.65
CA GLN A 196 13.75 9.15 -5.03
C GLN A 196 12.86 9.90 -6.05
N ARG A 197 13.33 10.06 -7.30
CA ARG A 197 12.50 10.66 -8.36
C ARG A 197 11.25 9.84 -8.64
N ALA A 198 11.37 8.51 -8.74
CA ALA A 198 10.25 7.61 -8.94
C ALA A 198 9.23 7.73 -7.81
N TRP A 199 9.69 7.65 -6.56
CA TRP A 199 8.83 7.77 -5.39
C TRP A 199 8.09 9.12 -5.33
N ILE A 200 8.80 10.24 -5.51
CA ILE A 200 8.17 11.57 -5.53
C ILE A 200 7.23 11.71 -6.73
N GLY A 201 7.59 11.11 -7.87
CA GLY A 201 6.74 11.06 -9.07
C GLY A 201 5.41 10.34 -8.83
N SER A 202 5.42 9.23 -8.11
CA SER A 202 4.21 8.51 -7.71
C SER A 202 3.31 9.36 -6.80
N LEU A 203 3.88 10.01 -5.78
CA LEU A 203 3.13 10.92 -4.89
C LEU A 203 2.52 12.11 -5.65
N LEU A 204 3.27 12.67 -6.60
CA LEU A 204 2.77 13.73 -7.49
C LEU A 204 1.60 13.22 -8.32
N ALA A 205 1.72 12.04 -8.93
CA ALA A 205 0.68 11.47 -9.77
C ALA A 205 -0.64 11.27 -9.00
N GLU A 206 -0.57 10.70 -7.82
CA GLU A 206 -1.74 10.54 -6.95
C GLU A 206 -2.34 11.88 -6.51
N SER A 207 -1.49 12.89 -6.26
CA SER A 207 -1.96 14.24 -5.96
C SER A 207 -2.70 14.87 -7.14
N GLU A 208 -2.22 14.68 -8.36
CA GLU A 208 -2.87 15.15 -9.58
C GLU A 208 -4.21 14.44 -9.84
N GLU A 209 -4.29 13.13 -9.55
CA GLU A 209 -5.56 12.40 -9.60
C GLU A 209 -6.60 12.97 -8.63
N ARG A 210 -6.21 13.21 -7.37
CA ARG A 210 -7.11 13.84 -6.36
C ARG A 210 -7.59 15.22 -6.79
N ALA A 211 -6.75 15.94 -7.53
CA ALA A 211 -7.08 17.23 -8.11
C ALA A 211 -7.93 17.15 -9.39
N GLY A 212 -8.29 15.94 -9.87
CA GLY A 212 -9.02 15.74 -11.12
C GLY A 212 -8.21 16.08 -12.37
N ARG A 213 -6.89 16.15 -12.28
CA ARG A 213 -6.00 16.53 -13.37
C ARG A 213 -5.41 15.27 -14.02
N ASP A 214 -6.28 14.47 -14.61
CA ASP A 214 -5.98 13.13 -15.12
C ASP A 214 -4.80 13.06 -16.09
N ASP A 215 -4.61 14.03 -16.99
CA ASP A 215 -3.49 14.01 -17.94
C ASP A 215 -2.15 14.33 -17.26
N ALA A 216 -2.15 15.17 -16.24
CA ALA A 216 -0.98 15.45 -15.43
C ALA A 216 -0.60 14.23 -14.58
N ALA A 217 -1.59 13.53 -14.02
CA ALA A 217 -1.38 12.27 -13.31
C ALA A 217 -0.81 11.19 -14.23
N ASP A 218 -1.38 11.00 -15.43
CA ASP A 218 -0.87 10.06 -16.46
C ASP A 218 0.61 10.33 -16.78
N ALA A 219 0.97 11.59 -17.01
CA ALA A 219 2.35 11.97 -17.28
C ALA A 219 3.28 11.68 -16.09
N ALA A 220 2.85 11.98 -14.86
CA ALA A 220 3.64 11.77 -13.66
C ALA A 220 3.84 10.25 -13.37
N TYR A 221 2.81 9.42 -13.53
CA TYR A 221 2.92 7.96 -13.41
C TYR A 221 3.90 7.37 -14.42
N ARG A 222 3.81 7.77 -15.69
CA ARG A 222 4.75 7.29 -16.73
C ARG A 222 6.20 7.67 -16.42
N LEU A 223 6.43 8.91 -15.96
CA LEU A 223 7.77 9.35 -15.56
C LEU A 223 8.28 8.60 -14.33
N SER A 224 7.42 8.33 -13.33
CA SER A 224 7.78 7.55 -12.15
C SER A 224 8.23 6.14 -12.54
N LEU A 225 7.43 5.43 -13.34
CA LEU A 225 7.73 4.07 -13.79
C LEU A 225 8.94 4.00 -14.75
N ALA A 226 9.23 5.07 -15.47
CA ALA A 226 10.43 5.18 -16.31
C ALA A 226 11.70 5.40 -15.49
N ASP A 227 11.61 6.12 -14.35
CA ASP A 227 12.74 6.27 -13.42
C ASP A 227 13.05 4.92 -12.72
N VAL A 228 12.03 4.28 -12.13
CA VAL A 228 12.12 2.93 -11.53
C VAL A 228 10.77 2.23 -11.62
N PRO A 229 10.68 1.06 -12.27
CA PRO A 229 9.48 0.24 -12.24
C PRO A 229 9.20 -0.28 -10.83
N ASP A 230 7.98 -0.09 -10.31
CA ASP A 230 7.53 -0.66 -9.04
C ASP A 230 6.06 -1.05 -9.09
N GLY A 231 5.70 -2.04 -8.25
CA GLY A 231 4.35 -2.63 -8.25
C GLY A 231 3.27 -1.69 -7.71
N TYR A 232 3.60 -0.86 -6.73
CA TYR A 232 2.64 0.09 -6.15
C TYR A 232 2.22 1.14 -7.19
N THR A 233 3.20 1.80 -7.81
CA THR A 233 2.96 2.80 -8.86
C THR A 233 2.24 2.19 -10.07
N ALA A 234 2.61 0.95 -10.45
CA ALA A 234 1.96 0.25 -11.56
C ALA A 234 0.48 -0.03 -11.28
N LEU A 235 0.13 -0.46 -10.04
CA LEU A 235 -1.26 -0.69 -9.64
C LEU A 235 -2.07 0.61 -9.59
N ALA A 236 -1.52 1.67 -9.00
CA ALA A 236 -2.17 2.98 -8.94
C ALA A 236 -2.42 3.54 -10.35
N TYR A 237 -1.43 3.44 -11.24
CA TYR A 237 -1.59 3.87 -12.63
C TYR A 237 -2.60 3.00 -13.39
N ALA A 238 -2.62 1.69 -13.18
CA ALA A 238 -3.62 0.82 -13.78
C ALA A 238 -5.05 1.20 -13.32
N ASP A 239 -5.26 1.52 -12.06
CA ASP A 239 -6.55 2.00 -11.55
C ASP A 239 -6.98 3.32 -12.22
N GLN A 240 -6.05 4.27 -12.42
CA GLN A 240 -6.33 5.49 -13.17
C GLN A 240 -6.73 5.18 -14.62
N LEU A 241 -6.00 4.31 -15.30
CA LEU A 241 -6.26 3.93 -16.70
C LEU A 241 -7.60 3.22 -16.85
N LEU A 242 -7.94 2.29 -15.94
CA LEU A 242 -9.23 1.60 -15.91
C LEU A 242 -10.38 2.58 -15.68
N ARG A 243 -10.25 3.53 -14.77
CA ARG A 243 -11.23 4.58 -14.51
C ARG A 243 -11.47 5.44 -15.77
N ARG A 244 -10.43 5.66 -16.57
CA ARG A 244 -10.49 6.40 -17.85
C ARG A 244 -10.85 5.54 -19.06
N ASN A 245 -11.28 4.30 -18.85
CA ASN A 245 -11.62 3.33 -19.91
C ASN A 245 -10.46 3.03 -20.88
N ARG A 246 -9.21 3.11 -20.39
CA ARG A 246 -7.97 2.81 -21.15
C ARG A 246 -7.46 1.40 -20.79
N ALA A 247 -8.32 0.40 -20.99
CA ALA A 247 -8.08 -0.97 -20.52
C ALA A 247 -6.82 -1.62 -21.11
N SER A 248 -6.54 -1.44 -22.41
CA SER A 248 -5.31 -1.96 -23.03
C SER A 248 -4.05 -1.39 -22.38
N ALA A 249 -4.01 -0.08 -22.14
CA ALA A 249 -2.87 0.55 -21.48
C ALA A 249 -2.69 0.05 -20.03
N ALA A 250 -3.79 -0.26 -19.31
CA ALA A 250 -3.71 -0.85 -17.99
C ALA A 250 -3.07 -2.26 -18.04
N LEU A 251 -3.41 -3.09 -19.02
CA LEU A 251 -2.77 -4.40 -19.23
C LEU A 251 -1.26 -4.24 -19.51
N ASP A 252 -0.88 -3.27 -20.33
CA ASP A 252 0.53 -3.02 -20.67
C ASP A 252 1.35 -2.64 -19.41
N VAL A 253 0.81 -1.77 -18.56
CA VAL A 253 1.46 -1.37 -17.31
C VAL A 253 1.62 -2.56 -16.34
N LEU A 254 0.65 -3.45 -16.31
CA LEU A 254 0.64 -4.61 -15.41
C LEU A 254 1.37 -5.83 -15.96
N ARG A 255 1.82 -5.82 -17.22
CA ARG A 255 2.35 -7.00 -17.94
C ARG A 255 3.43 -7.77 -17.18
N HIS A 256 4.34 -7.05 -16.53
CA HIS A 256 5.50 -7.62 -15.85
C HIS A 256 5.38 -7.61 -14.32
N GLN A 257 4.18 -7.29 -13.81
CA GLN A 257 3.95 -7.32 -12.36
C GLN A 257 3.69 -8.77 -11.89
N PRO A 258 4.13 -9.12 -10.66
CA PRO A 258 3.80 -10.43 -10.06
C PRO A 258 2.29 -10.68 -10.02
N ASP A 259 1.87 -11.93 -10.13
CA ASP A 259 0.47 -12.36 -10.11
C ASP A 259 -0.13 -12.31 -8.68
N SER A 260 -0.12 -11.13 -8.08
CA SER A 260 -0.86 -10.87 -6.83
C SER A 260 -2.37 -10.77 -7.11
N ASP A 261 -3.18 -10.94 -6.07
CA ASP A 261 -4.64 -10.81 -6.18
C ASP A 261 -5.04 -9.43 -6.74
N SER A 262 -4.35 -8.36 -6.30
CA SER A 262 -4.56 -7.00 -6.79
C SER A 262 -4.23 -6.84 -8.27
N VAL A 263 -3.16 -7.47 -8.77
CA VAL A 263 -2.77 -7.45 -10.18
C VAL A 263 -3.75 -8.26 -11.03
N LEU A 264 -4.06 -9.49 -10.62
CA LEU A 264 -5.01 -10.36 -11.34
C LEU A 264 -6.39 -9.71 -11.46
N LEU A 265 -6.85 -9.06 -10.41
CA LEU A 265 -8.13 -8.36 -10.40
C LEU A 265 -8.19 -7.23 -11.45
N ARG A 266 -7.14 -6.40 -11.54
CA ARG A 266 -7.06 -5.31 -12.52
C ARG A 266 -6.90 -5.83 -13.94
N ARG A 267 -6.10 -6.89 -14.15
CA ARG A 267 -6.02 -7.57 -15.46
C ARG A 267 -7.37 -8.14 -15.89
N ALA A 268 -8.09 -8.82 -14.98
CA ALA A 268 -9.42 -9.35 -15.27
C ALA A 268 -10.40 -8.23 -15.65
N GLN A 269 -10.39 -7.12 -14.91
CA GLN A 269 -11.24 -5.96 -15.22
C GLN A 269 -10.89 -5.35 -16.58
N ALA A 270 -9.61 -5.21 -16.90
CA ALA A 270 -9.17 -4.69 -18.18
C ALA A 270 -9.62 -5.59 -19.34
N LEU A 271 -9.41 -6.90 -19.25
CA LEU A 271 -9.87 -7.88 -20.26
C LEU A 271 -11.38 -7.85 -20.43
N ARG A 272 -12.14 -7.76 -19.32
CA ARG A 272 -13.61 -7.65 -19.39
C ARG A 272 -14.04 -6.38 -20.12
N LEU A 273 -13.42 -5.24 -19.85
CA LEU A 273 -13.73 -3.98 -20.54
C LEU A 273 -13.41 -4.03 -22.04
N MET A 274 -12.43 -4.85 -22.43
CA MET A 274 -12.09 -5.10 -23.84
C MET A 274 -12.97 -6.16 -24.52
N GLY A 275 -13.86 -6.83 -23.79
CA GLY A 275 -14.68 -7.93 -24.28
C GLY A 275 -13.92 -9.24 -24.47
N ASP A 276 -12.70 -9.36 -23.94
CA ASP A 276 -11.88 -10.57 -24.04
C ASP A 276 -12.26 -11.58 -22.93
N ALA A 277 -12.73 -12.77 -23.32
CA ALA A 277 -13.17 -13.82 -22.40
C ALA A 277 -12.08 -14.35 -21.45
N ALA A 278 -10.81 -14.03 -21.69
CA ALA A 278 -9.68 -14.41 -20.84
C ALA A 278 -9.78 -13.85 -19.40
N TRP A 279 -10.67 -12.91 -19.12
CA TRP A 279 -10.95 -12.47 -17.74
C TRP A 279 -11.57 -13.58 -16.86
N GLN A 280 -12.32 -14.52 -17.43
CA GLN A 280 -13.05 -15.55 -16.68
C GLN A 280 -12.12 -16.51 -15.90
N PRO A 281 -11.04 -17.09 -16.50
CA PRO A 281 -10.10 -17.90 -15.72
C PRO A 281 -9.42 -17.13 -14.60
N LEU A 282 -9.13 -15.84 -14.76
CA LEU A 282 -8.55 -15.01 -13.69
C LEU A 282 -9.50 -14.84 -12.50
N VAL A 283 -10.81 -14.72 -12.77
CA VAL A 283 -11.82 -14.68 -11.69
C VAL A 283 -11.87 -15.98 -10.92
N ARG A 284 -11.87 -17.13 -11.64
CA ARG A 284 -11.84 -18.45 -10.97
C ARG A 284 -10.60 -18.64 -10.10
N ASP A 285 -9.43 -18.18 -10.56
CA ASP A 285 -8.20 -18.20 -9.76
C ASP A 285 -8.32 -17.35 -8.50
N LEU A 286 -8.82 -16.11 -8.62
CA LEU A 286 -9.07 -15.22 -7.47
C LEU A 286 -10.03 -15.85 -6.45
N GLU A 287 -11.14 -16.42 -6.92
CA GLU A 287 -12.11 -17.11 -6.05
C GLU A 287 -11.47 -18.30 -5.32
N ALA A 288 -10.67 -19.11 -6.02
CA ALA A 288 -9.94 -20.22 -5.42
C ALA A 288 -8.93 -19.76 -4.36
N ARG A 289 -8.19 -18.68 -4.62
CA ARG A 289 -7.25 -18.08 -3.67
C ARG A 289 -7.98 -17.57 -2.43
N PHE A 290 -9.10 -16.84 -2.58
CA PHE A 290 -9.88 -16.36 -1.43
C PHE A 290 -10.49 -17.51 -0.63
N ALA A 291 -10.91 -18.60 -1.27
CA ALA A 291 -11.39 -19.80 -0.59
C ALA A 291 -10.26 -20.48 0.20
N ALA A 292 -9.08 -20.61 -0.41
CA ALA A 292 -7.90 -21.18 0.24
C ALA A 292 -7.44 -20.34 1.45
N ASN A 293 -7.49 -19.00 1.36
CA ASN A 293 -7.17 -18.09 2.46
C ASN A 293 -8.16 -18.29 3.63
N ALA A 294 -9.44 -18.34 3.33
CA ALA A 294 -10.48 -18.59 4.33
C ALA A 294 -10.32 -19.97 5.01
N ALA A 295 -9.97 -21.00 4.24
CA ALA A 295 -9.70 -22.35 4.78
C ALA A 295 -8.48 -22.39 5.72
N ARG A 296 -7.51 -21.49 5.54
CA ARG A 296 -6.37 -21.28 6.45
C ARG A 296 -6.68 -20.43 7.67
N GLY A 297 -7.92 -19.98 7.82
CA GLY A 297 -8.34 -19.15 8.95
C GLY A 297 -8.06 -17.66 8.78
N GLU A 298 -7.70 -17.20 7.59
CA GLU A 298 -7.60 -15.77 7.32
C GLU A 298 -8.99 -15.12 7.38
N GLY A 299 -9.11 -14.04 8.11
CA GLY A 299 -10.37 -13.30 8.25
C GLY A 299 -10.87 -12.74 6.92
N LEU A 300 -12.19 -12.60 6.78
CA LEU A 300 -12.82 -12.00 5.58
C LEU A 300 -12.40 -10.55 5.35
N ASP A 301 -11.90 -9.89 6.36
CA ASP A 301 -11.43 -8.51 6.38
C ASP A 301 -10.04 -8.34 5.73
N ALA A 302 -9.18 -9.35 5.80
CA ALA A 302 -7.82 -9.29 5.24
C ALA A 302 -7.80 -8.96 3.73
N HIS A 303 -8.81 -9.36 2.98
CA HIS A 303 -8.95 -9.11 1.53
C HIS A 303 -10.26 -8.38 1.17
N ALA A 304 -10.77 -7.58 2.08
CA ALA A 304 -12.10 -6.98 1.93
C ALA A 304 -12.16 -6.01 0.72
N ARG A 305 -11.08 -5.26 0.45
CA ARG A 305 -10.98 -4.36 -0.72
C ARG A 305 -11.06 -5.16 -2.04
N GLU A 306 -10.24 -6.19 -2.18
CA GLU A 306 -10.20 -7.04 -3.38
C GLU A 306 -11.50 -7.79 -3.60
N ARG A 307 -12.12 -8.29 -2.53
CA ARG A 307 -13.45 -8.93 -2.59
C ARG A 307 -14.54 -7.96 -3.03
N ALA A 308 -14.50 -6.73 -2.54
CA ALA A 308 -15.46 -5.71 -2.93
C ALA A 308 -15.31 -5.33 -4.42
N LEU A 309 -14.07 -5.17 -4.89
CA LEU A 309 -13.78 -4.90 -6.29
C LEU A 309 -14.15 -6.07 -7.20
N LEU A 310 -13.87 -7.32 -6.79
CA LEU A 310 -14.25 -8.52 -7.52
C LEU A 310 -15.79 -8.59 -7.69
N ALA A 311 -16.51 -8.42 -6.59
CA ALA A 311 -17.98 -8.44 -6.60
C ALA A 311 -18.58 -7.31 -7.45
N LEU A 312 -17.99 -6.10 -7.36
CA LEU A 312 -18.45 -4.93 -8.11
C LEU A 312 -18.11 -5.04 -9.60
N TRP A 313 -16.85 -5.27 -9.91
CA TRP A 313 -16.37 -5.16 -11.29
C TRP A 313 -16.65 -6.38 -12.14
N LEU A 314 -16.57 -7.59 -11.57
CA LEU A 314 -16.51 -8.84 -12.34
C LEU A 314 -17.73 -9.74 -12.13
N GLN A 315 -18.33 -9.71 -10.95
CA GLN A 315 -19.49 -10.57 -10.65
C GLN A 315 -20.83 -9.86 -10.78
N GLY A 316 -20.89 -8.52 -10.81
CA GLY A 316 -22.13 -7.76 -10.88
C GLY A 316 -23.01 -7.95 -9.63
N GLN A 317 -22.40 -8.10 -8.45
CA GLN A 317 -23.07 -8.37 -7.17
C GLN A 317 -22.97 -7.16 -6.22
N PRO A 318 -23.75 -6.09 -6.42
CA PRO A 318 -23.58 -4.84 -5.66
C PRO A 318 -23.81 -5.00 -4.15
N ALA A 319 -24.72 -5.87 -3.71
CA ALA A 319 -24.95 -6.12 -2.29
C ALA A 319 -23.75 -6.83 -1.62
N ALA A 320 -23.13 -7.81 -2.29
CA ALA A 320 -21.92 -8.46 -1.81
C ALA A 320 -20.73 -7.49 -1.82
N ALA A 321 -20.62 -6.67 -2.86
CA ALA A 321 -19.62 -5.62 -2.97
C ALA A 321 -19.74 -4.61 -1.81
N TRP A 322 -20.95 -4.15 -1.50
CA TRP A 322 -21.19 -3.24 -0.37
C TRP A 322 -20.83 -3.88 0.97
N LYS A 323 -21.21 -5.15 1.19
CA LYS A 323 -20.82 -5.86 2.43
C LYS A 323 -19.32 -5.88 2.63
N ALA A 324 -18.54 -6.20 1.59
CA ALA A 324 -17.08 -6.23 1.65
C ALA A 324 -16.48 -4.82 1.76
N ALA A 325 -16.99 -3.83 1.01
CA ALA A 325 -16.52 -2.45 1.08
C ALA A 325 -16.74 -1.82 2.46
N ARG A 326 -17.85 -2.13 3.13
CA ARG A 326 -18.12 -1.69 4.50
C ARG A 326 -17.13 -2.29 5.50
N THR A 327 -16.80 -3.58 5.35
CA THR A 327 -15.77 -4.23 6.17
C THR A 327 -14.41 -3.55 5.95
N ASN A 328 -14.04 -3.31 4.70
CA ASN A 328 -12.80 -2.62 4.36
C ASN A 328 -12.73 -1.20 4.94
N LEU A 329 -13.81 -0.43 4.85
CA LEU A 329 -13.86 0.95 5.33
C LEU A 329 -13.71 1.07 6.86
N ALA A 330 -14.01 0.00 7.61
CA ALA A 330 -13.73 -0.07 9.04
C ALA A 330 -12.23 -0.17 9.34
N LEU A 331 -11.44 -0.73 8.42
CA LEU A 331 -10.00 -0.92 8.55
C LEU A 331 -9.21 0.25 7.98
N GLN A 332 -9.54 0.68 6.76
CA GLN A 332 -8.79 1.68 6.02
C GLN A 332 -9.72 2.64 5.27
N LYS A 333 -9.29 3.89 5.13
CA LYS A 333 -10.09 5.02 4.64
C LYS A 333 -9.31 5.84 3.61
N GLU A 334 -8.62 5.15 2.71
CA GLU A 334 -7.95 5.81 1.58
C GLU A 334 -8.98 6.29 0.53
N PRO A 335 -8.61 7.18 -0.39
CA PRO A 335 -9.54 7.68 -1.41
C PRO A 335 -10.27 6.59 -2.20
N LEU A 336 -9.58 5.49 -2.54
CA LEU A 336 -10.18 4.34 -3.22
C LEU A 336 -11.23 3.62 -2.35
N ASP A 337 -11.01 3.54 -1.03
CA ASP A 337 -11.94 2.89 -0.11
C ASP A 337 -13.24 3.69 0.02
N TRP A 338 -13.14 5.00 0.08
CA TRP A 338 -14.28 5.89 0.04
C TRP A 338 -15.05 5.79 -1.27
N TRP A 339 -14.34 5.81 -2.40
CA TRP A 339 -14.96 5.61 -3.71
C TRP A 339 -15.72 4.28 -3.75
N LEU A 340 -15.08 3.19 -3.32
CA LEU A 340 -15.65 1.85 -3.32
C LEU A 340 -16.89 1.77 -2.43
N ALA A 341 -16.84 2.31 -1.22
CA ALA A 341 -17.96 2.34 -0.28
C ALA A 341 -19.14 3.17 -0.82
N LEU A 342 -18.87 4.34 -1.39
CA LEU A 342 -19.90 5.19 -1.99
C LEU A 342 -20.56 4.53 -3.20
N GLN A 343 -19.74 4.01 -4.13
CA GLN A 343 -20.23 3.36 -5.33
C GLN A 343 -21.06 2.11 -5.02
N THR A 344 -20.59 1.27 -4.10
CA THR A 344 -21.26 0.00 -3.79
C THR A 344 -22.51 0.20 -2.94
N SER A 345 -22.51 1.14 -1.98
CA SER A 345 -23.72 1.48 -1.21
C SER A 345 -24.80 2.10 -2.08
N GLU A 346 -24.45 2.96 -3.04
CA GLU A 346 -25.39 3.52 -4.02
C GLU A 346 -26.01 2.40 -4.88
N LEU A 347 -25.19 1.51 -5.45
CA LEU A 347 -25.65 0.42 -6.31
C LEU A 347 -26.40 -0.69 -5.58
N SER A 348 -26.16 -0.86 -4.27
CA SER A 348 -26.92 -1.83 -3.46
C SER A 348 -28.34 -1.39 -3.16
N GLY A 349 -28.69 -0.12 -3.40
CA GLY A 349 -29.99 0.45 -3.10
C GLY A 349 -30.23 0.75 -1.60
N ASP A 350 -29.22 0.60 -0.75
CA ASP A 350 -29.31 0.93 0.68
C ASP A 350 -29.06 2.44 0.88
N ALA A 351 -30.14 3.22 0.73
CA ALA A 351 -30.09 4.69 0.84
C ALA A 351 -29.59 5.17 2.21
N ALA A 352 -29.94 4.47 3.29
CA ALA A 352 -29.52 4.83 4.64
C ALA A 352 -28.00 4.60 4.82
N ALA A 353 -27.50 3.47 4.37
CA ALA A 353 -26.06 3.19 4.38
C ALA A 353 -25.30 4.16 3.48
N HIS A 354 -25.80 4.45 2.28
CA HIS A 354 -25.16 5.43 1.38
C HIS A 354 -25.06 6.82 2.03
N GLN A 355 -26.13 7.29 2.68
CA GLN A 355 -26.13 8.57 3.40
C GLN A 355 -25.14 8.56 4.57
N ALA A 356 -25.05 7.46 5.32
CA ALA A 356 -24.10 7.32 6.41
C ALA A 356 -22.63 7.38 5.91
N VAL A 357 -22.31 6.73 4.79
CA VAL A 357 -20.97 6.80 4.18
C VAL A 357 -20.64 8.21 3.74
N ARG A 358 -21.58 8.93 3.13
CA ARG A 358 -21.39 10.35 2.75
C ARG A 358 -21.11 11.24 3.94
N GLN A 359 -21.86 11.10 5.02
CA GLN A 359 -21.65 11.86 6.26
C GLN A 359 -20.28 11.54 6.89
N ALA A 360 -19.90 10.27 6.93
CA ALA A 360 -18.61 9.85 7.44
C ALA A 360 -17.45 10.42 6.60
N LEU A 361 -17.57 10.41 5.27
CA LEU A 361 -16.58 11.04 4.39
C LEU A 361 -16.42 12.53 4.68
N GLN A 362 -17.53 13.27 4.82
CA GLN A 362 -17.49 14.71 5.10
C GLN A 362 -16.74 15.02 6.41
N GLN A 363 -16.87 14.16 7.42
CA GLN A 363 -16.18 14.31 8.71
C GLN A 363 -14.65 14.13 8.62
N THR A 364 -14.15 13.46 7.59
CA THR A 364 -12.70 13.24 7.43
C THR A 364 -11.95 14.47 6.93
N GLY A 365 -12.63 15.40 6.27
CA GLY A 365 -12.00 16.52 5.57
C GLY A 365 -11.28 16.13 4.28
N LEU A 366 -11.42 14.87 3.79
CA LEU A 366 -10.85 14.43 2.52
C LEU A 366 -11.39 15.28 1.36
N GLN A 367 -10.49 15.80 0.56
CA GLN A 367 -10.80 16.54 -0.67
C GLN A 367 -10.23 15.77 -1.87
N ASP A 368 -11.11 15.12 -2.63
CA ASP A 368 -10.75 14.35 -3.82
C ASP A 368 -11.84 14.57 -4.88
N LEU A 369 -11.47 15.17 -6.00
CA LEU A 369 -12.43 15.49 -7.05
C LEU A 369 -13.07 14.27 -7.70
N ARG A 370 -12.45 13.08 -7.57
CA ARG A 370 -13.07 11.82 -8.00
C ARG A 370 -14.32 11.46 -7.20
N LEU A 371 -14.44 12.00 -5.98
CA LEU A 371 -15.56 11.81 -5.07
C LEU A 371 -16.60 12.94 -5.12
N ALA A 372 -16.35 14.00 -5.89
CA ALA A 372 -17.14 15.24 -5.89
C ALA A 372 -18.65 14.99 -6.15
N ARG A 373 -18.99 14.04 -7.02
CA ARG A 373 -20.40 13.72 -7.33
C ARG A 373 -21.24 13.29 -6.11
N TRP A 374 -20.59 12.75 -5.08
CA TRP A 374 -21.24 12.35 -3.84
C TRP A 374 -21.13 13.39 -2.71
N GLN A 375 -20.16 14.30 -2.82
CA GLN A 375 -19.98 15.38 -1.84
C GLN A 375 -20.95 16.53 -2.05
N THR A 376 -21.35 16.81 -3.28
CA THR A 376 -22.19 17.98 -3.64
C THR A 376 -23.71 17.76 -3.53
N ARG A 377 -24.22 16.54 -3.39
CA ARG A 377 -25.66 16.24 -3.29
C ARG A 377 -26.19 16.31 -1.85
N GLY A 378 -25.97 17.43 -1.16
CA GLY A 378 -26.46 17.65 0.19
C GLY A 378 -27.18 18.99 0.42
N ALA A 379 -27.48 19.72 -0.64
CA ALA A 379 -28.19 21.00 -0.58
C ALA A 379 -29.36 21.00 -1.58
N GLN A 380 -30.33 20.11 -1.38
CA GLN A 380 -31.71 20.26 -1.93
C GLN A 380 -32.70 19.72 -0.91
#